data_f4cbc05ad7abfd24aa9df23f0cc167f2
#
_entry.id   f4cbc05ad7abfd24aa9df23f0cc167f2
#
_cell.length_a   1.000
_cell.length_b   1.000
_cell.length_c   1.000
_cell.angle_alpha   90.00
_cell.angle_beta   90.00
_cell.angle_gamma   90.00
#
_symmetry.space_group_name_H-M   'P 1'
#
loop_
_entity.id
_entity.type
_entity.pdbx_description
1 polymer ?
#
loop_
_entity_poly.entity_id
_entity_poly.type
_entity_poly.pdbx_seq_one_letter_code
_entity_poly.pdbx_strand_id
1 'polypeptide(L)'
;MDITKRFDRILQIFFLLQSKSVVTTEELQKRFEISLRTIYRDLKALEIAGIPIVNESGSGYSIMEGFRLQPSRFSQEEILSLMVAEKVMQKHETEFVKKHFDAALIKIKSSFQVHQKRDFLHLEDKIHLKNNFTSNDYLPNIIDVLLNSTLKKKVVHIHYLKSGDIHTVGRSVEPIGVFYEHSLWYLLAYCHLRKDYRNFRLDRIKKVLVLEEKFTIAHPPINEFRDKSLAENVMKVEIKVDRKYAHFLYWERQIFGFTSEEISDDFVVMYFDCSLAAVSFVRWFVKFVDVAEIIEPAHLNNELVEIMESGLKRINNKRAI
;
A
#
# COMPACT_ATOMS: atom_id res chain seq x y z
N MET A 1 16.23 34.28 9.97
CA MET A 1 15.15 33.27 9.85
C MET A 1 14.13 33.81 8.88
N ASP A 2 13.91 33.13 7.78
CA ASP A 2 13.01 33.57 6.71
C ASP A 2 11.56 33.58 7.22
N ILE A 3 10.97 34.77 7.26
CA ILE A 3 9.61 34.99 7.78
C ILE A 3 8.60 34.17 6.98
N THR A 4 8.78 34.06 5.67
CA THR A 4 7.92 33.31 4.76
C THR A 4 7.93 31.83 5.11
N LYS A 5 9.10 31.23 5.29
CA LYS A 5 9.23 29.83 5.68
C LYS A 5 8.59 29.51 7.04
N ARG A 6 8.65 30.46 7.98
CA ARG A 6 8.01 30.32 9.28
C ARG A 6 6.49 30.38 9.15
N PHE A 7 5.97 31.30 8.36
CA PHE A 7 4.54 31.45 8.14
C PHE A 7 3.95 30.20 7.47
N ASP A 8 4.59 29.72 6.40
CA ASP A 8 4.17 28.48 5.72
C ASP A 8 4.13 27.28 6.67
N ARG A 9 5.14 27.13 7.54
CA ARG A 9 5.18 26.07 8.53
C ARG A 9 4.04 26.17 9.54
N ILE A 10 3.75 27.35 10.06
CA ILE A 10 2.66 27.59 11.01
C ILE A 10 1.32 27.20 10.38
N LEU A 11 1.08 27.55 9.12
CA LEU A 11 -0.13 27.14 8.39
C LEU A 11 -0.21 25.63 8.20
N GLN A 12 0.90 24.99 7.85
CA GLN A 12 0.94 23.53 7.72
C GLN A 12 0.69 22.82 9.06
N ILE A 13 1.22 23.33 10.17
CA ILE A 13 0.91 22.82 11.51
C ILE A 13 -0.59 22.96 11.80
N PHE A 14 -1.19 24.09 11.49
CA PHE A 14 -2.62 24.32 11.64
C PHE A 14 -3.46 23.32 10.84
N PHE A 15 -3.19 23.12 9.56
CA PHE A 15 -3.89 22.13 8.73
C PHE A 15 -3.70 20.69 9.25
N LEU A 16 -2.53 20.37 9.76
CA LEU A 16 -2.27 19.06 10.35
C LEU A 16 -3.13 18.84 11.61
N LEU A 17 -3.20 19.85 12.49
CA LEU A 17 -4.06 19.83 13.69
C LEU A 17 -5.56 19.76 13.34
N GLN A 18 -5.98 20.34 12.21
CA GLN A 18 -7.36 20.19 11.72
C GLN A 18 -7.67 18.81 11.16
N SER A 19 -6.66 18.14 10.61
CA SER A 19 -6.84 16.83 9.94
C SER A 19 -6.84 15.64 10.88
N LYS A 20 -6.36 15.82 12.13
CA LYS A 20 -6.22 14.76 13.13
C LYS A 20 -6.88 15.15 14.44
N SER A 21 -7.37 14.16 15.17
CA SER A 21 -7.91 14.37 16.51
C SER A 21 -6.84 14.81 17.51
N VAL A 22 -5.63 14.28 17.41
CA VAL A 22 -4.46 14.64 18.24
C VAL A 22 -3.20 14.55 17.39
N VAL A 23 -2.27 15.48 17.56
CA VAL A 23 -0.94 15.50 16.91
C VAL A 23 0.13 15.59 17.99
N THR A 24 1.08 14.64 18.00
CA THR A 24 2.14 14.63 19.01
C THR A 24 3.28 15.60 18.66
N THR A 25 4.04 16.00 19.68
CA THR A 25 5.24 16.84 19.47
C THR A 25 6.31 16.13 18.67
N GLU A 26 6.44 14.80 18.83
CA GLU A 26 7.37 13.98 18.06
C GLU A 26 7.00 13.95 16.56
N GLU A 27 5.71 13.85 16.26
CA GLU A 27 5.23 13.91 14.88
C GLU A 27 5.57 15.26 14.23
N LEU A 28 5.33 16.37 14.97
CA LEU A 28 5.68 17.72 14.50
C LEU A 28 7.18 17.89 14.30
N GLN A 29 8.02 17.38 15.22
CA GLN A 29 9.46 17.42 15.10
C GLN A 29 9.94 16.68 13.86
N LYS A 30 9.46 15.45 13.66
CA LYS A 30 9.85 14.59 12.54
C LYS A 30 9.41 15.18 11.19
N ARG A 31 8.19 15.72 11.14
CA ARG A 31 7.61 16.24 9.89
C ARG A 31 8.25 17.54 9.43
N PHE A 32 8.57 18.43 10.37
CA PHE A 32 9.06 19.78 10.06
C PHE A 32 10.56 19.96 10.34
N GLU A 33 11.24 18.94 10.87
CA GLU A 33 12.67 18.94 11.21
C GLU A 33 13.07 20.12 12.11
N ILE A 34 12.25 20.42 13.12
CA ILE A 34 12.44 21.55 14.04
C ILE A 34 12.50 21.10 15.51
N SER A 35 13.11 21.96 16.35
CA SER A 35 13.20 21.72 17.78
C SER A 35 11.85 21.87 18.50
N LEU A 36 11.67 21.19 19.64
CA LEU A 36 10.52 21.34 20.54
C LEU A 36 10.23 22.81 20.88
N ARG A 37 11.27 23.60 21.16
CA ARG A 37 11.14 25.04 21.45
C ARG A 37 10.49 25.79 20.27
N THR A 38 10.82 25.42 19.05
CA THR A 38 10.24 26.02 17.85
C THR A 38 8.77 25.64 17.69
N ILE A 39 8.45 24.37 17.95
CA ILE A 39 7.04 23.87 17.93
C ILE A 39 6.19 24.68 18.92
N TYR A 40 6.59 24.75 20.19
CA TYR A 40 5.84 25.51 21.18
C TYR A 40 5.64 26.98 20.81
N ARG A 41 6.64 27.60 20.22
CA ARG A 41 6.54 28.98 19.75
C ARG A 41 5.58 29.14 18.58
N ASP A 42 5.51 28.14 17.69
CA ASP A 42 4.61 28.17 16.53
C ASP A 42 3.17 27.83 16.95
N LEU A 43 2.97 26.87 17.85
CA LEU A 43 1.66 26.62 18.48
C LEU A 43 1.12 27.84 19.23
N LYS A 44 2.01 28.53 20.00
CA LYS A 44 1.65 29.76 20.68
C LYS A 44 1.27 30.90 19.74
N ALA A 45 1.90 30.94 18.56
CA ALA A 45 1.52 31.90 17.53
C ALA A 45 0.10 31.62 16.98
N LEU A 46 -0.27 30.36 16.82
CA LEU A 46 -1.64 29.96 16.43
C LEU A 46 -2.66 30.33 17.50
N GLU A 47 -2.36 30.09 18.79
CA GLU A 47 -3.23 30.51 19.90
C GLU A 47 -3.44 32.04 19.93
N ILE A 48 -2.34 32.80 19.76
CA ILE A 48 -2.43 34.28 19.69
C ILE A 48 -3.26 34.76 18.51
N ALA A 49 -3.21 34.01 17.39
CA ALA A 49 -4.05 34.26 16.21
C ALA A 49 -5.53 33.86 16.41
N GLY A 50 -5.91 33.38 17.60
CA GLY A 50 -7.31 33.03 17.94
C GLY A 50 -7.69 31.59 17.62
N ILE A 51 -6.75 30.71 17.31
CA ILE A 51 -7.02 29.28 17.10
C ILE A 51 -7.00 28.56 18.45
N PRO A 52 -8.13 27.97 18.89
CA PRO A 52 -8.20 27.33 20.20
C PRO A 52 -7.50 25.97 20.20
N ILE A 53 -6.23 25.99 20.56
CA ILE A 53 -5.40 24.78 20.68
C ILE A 53 -5.58 24.19 22.09
N VAL A 54 -5.86 22.91 22.17
CA VAL A 54 -5.99 22.14 23.39
C VAL A 54 -4.75 21.25 23.55
N ASN A 55 -4.14 21.30 24.73
CA ASN A 55 -3.06 20.39 25.10
C ASN A 55 -3.66 19.17 25.80
N GLU A 56 -3.65 18.05 25.11
CA GLU A 56 -4.08 16.75 25.64
C GLU A 56 -2.93 16.17 26.49
N SER A 57 -3.03 16.31 27.79
CA SER A 57 -1.96 15.93 28.74
C SER A 57 -1.36 14.56 28.43
N GLY A 58 -0.10 14.53 27.99
CA GLY A 58 0.64 13.30 27.64
C GLY A 58 0.35 12.72 26.24
N SER A 59 -0.64 13.25 25.49
CA SER A 59 -1.04 12.72 24.19
C SER A 59 -0.70 13.63 23.01
N GLY A 60 -0.55 14.95 23.22
CA GLY A 60 -0.22 15.90 22.16
C GLY A 60 -1.13 17.12 22.12
N TYR A 61 -1.35 17.66 20.93
CA TYR A 61 -2.14 18.86 20.69
C TYR A 61 -3.32 18.57 19.78
N SER A 62 -4.46 19.20 20.06
CA SER A 62 -5.66 19.17 19.22
C SER A 62 -6.21 20.59 19.04
N ILE A 63 -7.10 20.76 18.09
CA ILE A 63 -7.96 21.96 18.00
C ILE A 63 -9.28 21.65 18.69
N MET A 64 -9.80 22.62 19.46
CA MET A 64 -11.07 22.48 20.16
C MET A 64 -12.16 22.00 19.21
N GLU A 65 -12.93 21.02 19.64
CA GLU A 65 -14.03 20.44 18.87
C GLU A 65 -15.04 21.52 18.43
N GLY A 66 -15.43 21.48 17.14
CA GLY A 66 -16.32 22.47 16.55
C GLY A 66 -15.63 23.69 15.94
N PHE A 67 -14.35 23.95 16.23
CA PHE A 67 -13.59 25.00 15.56
C PHE A 67 -13.14 24.55 14.15
N ARG A 68 -13.68 25.18 13.11
CA ARG A 68 -13.29 24.93 11.71
C ARG A 68 -13.07 26.25 10.99
N LEU A 69 -11.82 26.53 10.62
CA LEU A 69 -11.56 27.42 9.50
C LEU A 69 -11.75 26.61 8.22
N GLN A 70 -12.63 27.06 7.34
CA GLN A 70 -12.75 26.40 6.04
C GLN A 70 -11.41 26.52 5.29
N PRO A 71 -10.78 25.42 4.83
CA PRO A 71 -9.64 25.51 3.94
C PRO A 71 -10.12 26.17 2.66
N SER A 72 -9.78 27.43 2.49
CA SER A 72 -10.44 28.26 1.49
C SER A 72 -9.88 28.11 0.09
N ARG A 73 -8.71 27.48 -0.11
CA ARG A 73 -8.09 27.43 -1.44
C ARG A 73 -7.10 26.27 -1.55
N PHE A 74 -7.35 25.40 -2.49
CA PHE A 74 -6.34 24.44 -2.95
C PHE A 74 -5.33 25.16 -3.85
N SER A 75 -4.05 24.81 -3.77
CA SER A 75 -3.04 25.22 -4.75
C SER A 75 -3.25 24.51 -6.08
N GLN A 76 -2.60 24.98 -7.13
CA GLN A 76 -2.67 24.33 -8.44
C GLN A 76 -2.08 22.92 -8.40
N GLU A 77 -1.00 22.73 -7.65
CA GLU A 77 -0.33 21.44 -7.45
C GLU A 77 -1.23 20.44 -6.69
N GLU A 78 -1.96 20.91 -5.68
CA GLU A 78 -2.92 20.09 -4.94
C GLU A 78 -4.08 19.63 -5.84
N ILE A 79 -4.60 20.53 -6.68
CA ILE A 79 -5.63 20.19 -7.66
C ILE A 79 -5.13 19.17 -8.68
N LEU A 80 -3.92 19.35 -9.22
CA LEU A 80 -3.31 18.40 -10.14
C LEU A 80 -3.13 17.02 -9.49
N SER A 81 -2.67 16.99 -8.24
CA SER A 81 -2.53 15.76 -7.47
C SER A 81 -3.86 15.03 -7.27
N LEU A 82 -4.93 15.78 -6.95
CA LEU A 82 -6.29 15.24 -6.84
C LEU A 82 -6.79 14.67 -8.17
N MET A 83 -6.49 15.33 -9.29
CA MET A 83 -6.86 14.84 -10.63
C MET A 83 -6.17 13.52 -10.97
N VAL A 84 -4.87 13.41 -10.72
CA VAL A 84 -4.12 12.16 -10.92
C VAL A 84 -4.70 11.06 -10.04
N ALA A 85 -4.94 11.36 -8.76
CA ALA A 85 -5.55 10.43 -7.82
C ALA A 85 -6.95 9.96 -8.28
N GLU A 86 -7.79 10.87 -8.80
CA GLU A 86 -9.10 10.52 -9.36
C GLU A 86 -8.97 9.50 -10.50
N LYS A 87 -8.07 9.75 -11.47
CA LYS A 87 -7.85 8.81 -12.58
C LYS A 87 -7.35 7.44 -12.11
N VAL A 88 -6.45 7.41 -11.13
CA VAL A 88 -5.98 6.16 -10.50
C VAL A 88 -7.14 5.45 -9.81
N MET A 89 -7.96 6.17 -9.04
CA MET A 89 -9.08 5.59 -8.30
C MET A 89 -10.22 5.13 -9.20
N GLN A 90 -10.47 5.77 -10.34
CA GLN A 90 -11.41 5.30 -11.36
C GLN A 90 -11.03 3.92 -11.92
N LYS A 91 -9.77 3.54 -11.83
CA LYS A 91 -9.24 2.23 -12.22
C LYS A 91 -9.11 1.25 -11.05
N HIS A 92 -9.51 1.66 -9.85
CA HIS A 92 -9.44 0.82 -8.67
C HIS A 92 -10.33 -0.42 -8.81
N GLU A 93 -9.85 -1.56 -8.33
CA GLU A 93 -10.51 -2.87 -8.50
C GLU A 93 -11.79 -3.02 -7.67
N THR A 94 -11.92 -2.28 -6.56
CA THR A 94 -13.08 -2.38 -5.66
C THR A 94 -14.07 -1.25 -5.90
N GLU A 95 -15.29 -1.61 -6.28
CA GLU A 95 -16.38 -0.66 -6.54
C GLU A 95 -16.73 0.20 -5.32
N PHE A 96 -16.64 -0.37 -4.12
CA PHE A 96 -16.84 0.35 -2.87
C PHE A 96 -15.90 1.56 -2.75
N VAL A 97 -14.59 1.34 -2.97
CA VAL A 97 -13.59 2.41 -2.86
C VAL A 97 -13.82 3.49 -3.91
N LYS A 98 -14.10 3.12 -5.16
CA LYS A 98 -14.43 4.07 -6.23
C LYS A 98 -15.60 4.96 -5.85
N LYS A 99 -16.75 4.35 -5.55
CA LYS A 99 -17.99 5.07 -5.25
C LYS A 99 -17.82 6.09 -4.11
N HIS A 100 -17.16 5.69 -3.03
CA HIS A 100 -16.98 6.57 -1.88
C HIS A 100 -15.91 7.63 -2.10
N PHE A 101 -14.86 7.31 -2.87
CA PHE A 101 -13.87 8.29 -3.29
C PHE A 101 -14.49 9.35 -4.20
N ASP A 102 -15.27 8.95 -5.21
CA ASP A 102 -15.96 9.87 -6.12
C ASP A 102 -16.91 10.78 -5.35
N ALA A 103 -17.69 10.24 -4.41
CA ALA A 103 -18.59 11.04 -3.58
C ALA A 103 -17.84 12.05 -2.70
N ALA A 104 -16.69 11.68 -2.15
CA ALA A 104 -15.83 12.59 -1.38
C ALA A 104 -15.21 13.67 -2.28
N LEU A 105 -14.72 13.28 -3.46
CA LEU A 105 -14.09 14.20 -4.41
C LEU A 105 -15.08 15.22 -4.97
N ILE A 106 -16.34 14.86 -5.21
CA ILE A 106 -17.40 15.80 -5.59
C ILE A 106 -17.55 16.90 -4.52
N LYS A 107 -17.53 16.55 -3.24
CA LYS A 107 -17.59 17.53 -2.14
C LYS A 107 -16.36 18.44 -2.13
N ILE A 108 -15.16 17.88 -2.38
CA ILE A 108 -13.92 18.66 -2.47
C ILE A 108 -13.97 19.60 -3.68
N LYS A 109 -14.35 19.09 -4.86
CA LYS A 109 -14.50 19.91 -6.08
C LYS A 109 -15.54 21.04 -5.94
N SER A 110 -16.54 20.87 -5.07
CA SER A 110 -17.53 21.92 -4.82
C SER A 110 -16.90 23.18 -4.20
N SER A 111 -15.79 23.04 -3.47
CA SER A 111 -15.05 24.14 -2.86
C SER A 111 -14.06 24.83 -3.82
N PHE A 112 -13.84 24.28 -5.01
CA PHE A 112 -12.92 24.87 -6.00
C PHE A 112 -13.48 26.21 -6.55
N GLN A 113 -12.56 27.15 -6.80
CA GLN A 113 -12.87 28.39 -7.47
C GLN A 113 -13.20 28.15 -8.96
N VAL A 114 -13.87 29.12 -9.60
CA VAL A 114 -14.33 28.98 -11.00
C VAL A 114 -13.19 28.69 -11.97
N HIS A 115 -12.03 29.35 -11.83
CA HIS A 115 -10.87 29.10 -12.66
C HIS A 115 -10.29 27.70 -12.41
N GLN A 116 -10.20 27.24 -11.15
CA GLN A 116 -9.76 25.91 -10.79
C GLN A 116 -10.64 24.81 -11.37
N LYS A 117 -11.96 25.00 -11.37
CA LYS A 117 -12.91 24.08 -12.03
C LYS A 117 -12.68 24.00 -13.54
N ARG A 118 -12.38 25.13 -14.17
CA ARG A 118 -12.05 25.20 -15.60
C ARG A 118 -10.75 24.45 -15.90
N ASP A 119 -9.69 24.71 -15.13
CA ASP A 119 -8.40 24.05 -15.30
C ASP A 119 -8.51 22.54 -15.10
N PHE A 120 -9.29 22.13 -14.11
CA PHE A 120 -9.62 20.72 -13.87
C PHE A 120 -10.23 20.08 -15.12
N LEU A 121 -11.27 20.67 -15.71
CA LEU A 121 -11.93 20.16 -16.91
C LEU A 121 -11.00 20.11 -18.12
N HIS A 122 -10.14 21.14 -18.30
CA HIS A 122 -9.18 21.14 -19.41
C HIS A 122 -8.09 20.07 -19.32
N LEU A 123 -7.75 19.67 -18.11
CA LEU A 123 -6.70 18.67 -17.89
C LEU A 123 -7.26 17.24 -17.80
N GLU A 124 -8.56 17.08 -17.62
CA GLU A 124 -9.21 15.77 -17.46
C GLU A 124 -8.92 14.82 -18.64
N ASP A 125 -8.92 15.34 -19.87
CA ASP A 125 -8.64 14.59 -21.10
C ASP A 125 -7.14 14.42 -21.37
N LYS A 126 -6.26 15.09 -20.59
CA LYS A 126 -4.81 15.02 -20.78
C LYS A 126 -4.17 13.87 -20.00
N ILE A 127 -4.88 13.35 -19.00
CA ILE A 127 -4.38 12.24 -18.16
C ILE A 127 -5.09 10.96 -18.60
N HIS A 128 -4.33 10.07 -19.24
CA HIS A 128 -4.85 8.78 -19.68
C HIS A 128 -4.10 7.63 -19.00
N LEU A 129 -4.83 6.77 -18.30
CA LEU A 129 -4.29 5.56 -17.70
C LEU A 129 -4.76 4.34 -18.50
N LYS A 130 -3.81 3.58 -19.03
CA LYS A 130 -4.13 2.32 -19.71
C LYS A 130 -4.51 1.27 -18.65
N ASN A 131 -5.65 0.60 -18.83
CA ASN A 131 -6.02 -0.53 -18.00
C ASN A 131 -5.18 -1.75 -18.39
N ASN A 132 -4.27 -2.15 -17.52
CA ASN A 132 -3.53 -3.41 -17.66
C ASN A 132 -3.98 -4.46 -16.61
N PHE A 133 -5.01 -4.13 -15.80
CA PHE A 133 -5.45 -5.03 -14.74
C PHE A 133 -6.74 -5.71 -15.16
N THR A 134 -6.72 -7.03 -15.19
CA THR A 134 -7.94 -7.84 -15.12
C THR A 134 -8.58 -7.56 -13.76
N SER A 135 -9.88 -7.24 -13.77
CA SER A 135 -10.61 -7.07 -12.51
C SER A 135 -10.47 -8.34 -11.67
N ASN A 136 -9.82 -8.24 -10.53
CA ASN A 136 -9.84 -9.31 -9.55
C ASN A 136 -11.30 -9.48 -9.08
N ASP A 137 -11.74 -10.73 -8.95
CA ASP A 137 -13.10 -11.08 -8.55
C ASP A 137 -13.28 -10.91 -7.04
N TYR A 138 -13.24 -9.66 -6.57
CA TYR A 138 -13.48 -9.33 -5.17
C TYR A 138 -14.97 -9.32 -4.86
N LEU A 139 -15.33 -9.83 -3.68
CA LEU A 139 -16.69 -9.64 -3.17
C LEU A 139 -17.02 -8.15 -3.04
N PRO A 140 -18.21 -7.70 -3.44
CA PRO A 140 -18.66 -6.35 -3.21
C PRO A 140 -18.48 -5.94 -1.74
N ASN A 141 -17.98 -4.75 -1.51
CA ASN A 141 -17.80 -4.15 -0.16
C ASN A 141 -16.92 -4.96 0.83
N ILE A 142 -16.13 -5.93 0.36
CA ILE A 142 -15.33 -6.78 1.26
C ILE A 142 -14.39 -5.96 2.15
N ILE A 143 -13.74 -4.94 1.60
CA ILE A 143 -12.82 -4.07 2.35
C ILE A 143 -13.58 -3.33 3.46
N ASP A 144 -14.75 -2.78 3.16
CA ASP A 144 -15.59 -2.10 4.15
C ASP A 144 -16.02 -3.04 5.27
N VAL A 145 -16.52 -4.22 4.92
CA VAL A 145 -16.94 -5.24 5.90
C VAL A 145 -15.79 -5.61 6.84
N LEU A 146 -14.60 -5.83 6.29
CA LEU A 146 -13.43 -6.22 7.08
C LEU A 146 -12.92 -5.08 7.97
N LEU A 147 -12.81 -3.85 7.44
CA LEU A 147 -12.40 -2.69 8.22
C LEU A 147 -13.39 -2.35 9.33
N ASN A 148 -14.69 -2.38 9.05
CA ASN A 148 -15.73 -2.19 10.06
C ASN A 148 -15.69 -3.27 11.15
N SER A 149 -15.41 -4.53 10.77
CA SER A 149 -15.27 -5.63 11.73
C SER A 149 -14.04 -5.44 12.61
N THR A 150 -12.91 -4.99 12.04
CA THR A 150 -11.71 -4.62 12.79
C THR A 150 -12.00 -3.51 13.81
N LEU A 151 -12.64 -2.40 13.38
CA LEU A 151 -13.01 -1.29 14.26
C LEU A 151 -13.95 -1.70 15.40
N LYS A 152 -14.93 -2.56 15.10
CA LYS A 152 -15.92 -3.05 16.07
C LYS A 152 -15.41 -4.26 16.86
N LYS A 153 -14.20 -4.75 16.56
CA LYS A 153 -13.60 -5.97 17.16
C LYS A 153 -14.53 -7.18 17.06
N LYS A 154 -15.14 -7.41 15.88
CA LYS A 154 -16.05 -8.53 15.63
C LYS A 154 -15.36 -9.63 14.82
N VAL A 155 -15.59 -10.87 15.23
CA VAL A 155 -15.17 -12.07 14.50
C VAL A 155 -15.87 -12.15 13.15
N VAL A 156 -15.14 -12.60 12.13
CA VAL A 156 -15.67 -12.79 10.78
C VAL A 156 -15.52 -14.23 10.35
N HIS A 157 -16.58 -14.82 9.81
CA HIS A 157 -16.51 -16.14 9.18
C HIS A 157 -16.34 -15.98 7.67
N ILE A 158 -15.24 -16.52 7.12
CA ILE A 158 -14.91 -16.45 5.70
C ILE A 158 -14.94 -17.84 5.07
N HIS A 159 -15.45 -17.94 3.83
CA HIS A 159 -15.27 -19.12 2.96
C HIS A 159 -14.09 -18.84 2.03
N TYR A 160 -12.97 -19.50 2.31
CA TYR A 160 -11.69 -19.25 1.64
C TYR A 160 -11.31 -20.36 0.67
N LEU A 161 -11.01 -19.99 -0.59
CA LEU A 161 -10.51 -20.90 -1.61
C LEU A 161 -8.98 -20.93 -1.58
N LYS A 162 -8.39 -22.05 -1.18
CA LYS A 162 -6.94 -22.21 -1.22
C LYS A 162 -6.43 -22.33 -2.66
N SER A 163 -5.13 -22.05 -2.83
CA SER A 163 -4.48 -22.26 -4.12
C SER A 163 -4.47 -23.73 -4.49
N GLY A 164 -4.97 -24.07 -5.68
CA GLY A 164 -5.06 -25.45 -6.17
C GLY A 164 -6.30 -26.24 -5.73
N ASP A 165 -7.11 -25.69 -4.79
CA ASP A 165 -8.34 -26.33 -4.34
C ASP A 165 -9.52 -25.88 -5.20
N ILE A 166 -10.53 -26.75 -5.33
CA ILE A 166 -11.81 -26.46 -6.01
C ILE A 166 -12.86 -26.03 -4.99
N HIS A 167 -12.73 -26.47 -3.73
CA HIS A 167 -13.70 -26.22 -2.68
C HIS A 167 -13.21 -25.19 -1.67
N THR A 168 -14.11 -24.33 -1.21
CA THR A 168 -13.82 -23.37 -0.14
C THR A 168 -13.81 -24.04 1.22
N VAL A 169 -12.96 -23.52 2.12
CA VAL A 169 -12.92 -23.93 3.53
C VAL A 169 -13.42 -22.79 4.40
N GLY A 170 -14.38 -23.07 5.28
CA GLY A 170 -14.86 -22.13 6.29
C GLY A 170 -13.80 -21.85 7.34
N ARG A 171 -13.66 -20.57 7.73
CA ARG A 171 -12.72 -20.14 8.78
C ARG A 171 -13.30 -18.96 9.56
N SER A 172 -13.30 -19.08 10.89
CA SER A 172 -13.54 -17.95 11.77
C SER A 172 -12.22 -17.25 12.01
N VAL A 173 -12.20 -15.93 11.79
CA VAL A 173 -11.00 -15.11 11.85
C VAL A 173 -11.29 -13.80 12.59
N GLU A 174 -10.29 -13.26 13.28
CA GLU A 174 -10.30 -11.92 13.88
C GLU A 174 -9.50 -10.99 12.97
N PRO A 175 -10.16 -10.10 12.21
CA PRO A 175 -9.48 -9.21 11.28
C PRO A 175 -8.65 -8.16 12.02
N ILE A 176 -7.37 -8.00 11.62
CA ILE A 176 -6.44 -7.02 12.18
C ILE A 176 -6.31 -5.82 11.27
N GLY A 177 -6.28 -6.07 9.95
CA GLY A 177 -6.23 -5.02 8.96
C GLY A 177 -6.12 -5.57 7.55
N VAL A 178 -6.29 -4.68 6.58
CA VAL A 178 -6.10 -4.98 5.15
C VAL A 178 -4.86 -4.26 4.64
N PHE A 179 -4.17 -4.88 3.70
CA PHE A 179 -3.01 -4.29 3.04
C PHE A 179 -2.97 -4.64 1.56
N TYR A 180 -2.32 -3.80 0.77
CA TYR A 180 -2.16 -3.97 -0.66
C TYR A 180 -0.72 -4.31 -0.98
N GLU A 181 -0.50 -5.45 -1.64
CA GLU A 181 0.83 -5.93 -1.98
C GLU A 181 0.78 -6.76 -3.27
N HIS A 182 1.77 -6.61 -4.14
CA HIS A 182 1.85 -7.32 -5.43
C HIS A 182 0.56 -7.23 -6.26
N SER A 183 -0.03 -6.03 -6.32
CA SER A 183 -1.30 -5.76 -7.02
C SER A 183 -2.51 -6.54 -6.51
N LEU A 184 -2.49 -6.98 -5.25
CA LEU A 184 -3.56 -7.73 -4.61
C LEU A 184 -3.84 -7.20 -3.20
N TRP A 185 -5.11 -7.26 -2.81
CA TRP A 185 -5.54 -6.99 -1.45
C TRP A 185 -5.47 -8.24 -0.58
N TYR A 186 -4.98 -8.07 0.62
CA TYR A 186 -4.84 -9.09 1.65
C TYR A 186 -5.52 -8.66 2.95
N LEU A 187 -6.05 -9.63 3.66
CA LEU A 187 -6.48 -9.51 5.05
C LEU A 187 -5.43 -10.17 5.94
N LEU A 188 -4.85 -9.44 6.87
CA LEU A 188 -4.16 -10.03 8.03
C LEU A 188 -5.21 -10.31 9.10
N ALA A 189 -5.27 -11.55 9.57
CA ALA A 189 -6.20 -11.97 10.62
C ALA A 189 -5.66 -13.10 11.49
N TYR A 190 -6.09 -13.16 12.74
CA TYR A 190 -5.90 -14.34 13.58
C TYR A 190 -6.92 -15.41 13.23
N CYS A 191 -6.45 -16.59 12.87
CA CYS A 191 -7.29 -17.71 12.40
C CYS A 191 -7.56 -18.66 13.55
N HIS A 192 -8.81 -18.79 14.02
CA HIS A 192 -9.19 -19.69 15.12
C HIS A 192 -8.88 -21.17 14.83
N LEU A 193 -9.04 -21.60 13.57
CA LEU A 193 -8.74 -22.97 13.17
C LEU A 193 -7.24 -23.32 13.27
N ARG A 194 -6.37 -22.35 12.99
CA ARG A 194 -4.91 -22.54 13.00
C ARG A 194 -4.26 -22.03 14.29
N LYS A 195 -5.01 -21.27 15.08
CA LYS A 195 -4.53 -20.57 16.30
C LYS A 195 -3.28 -19.72 16.03
N ASP A 196 -3.27 -19.06 14.85
CA ASP A 196 -2.12 -18.33 14.35
C ASP A 196 -2.55 -17.21 13.40
N TYR A 197 -1.68 -16.19 13.20
CA TYR A 197 -1.89 -15.11 12.27
C TYR A 197 -1.66 -15.57 10.83
N ARG A 198 -2.53 -15.16 9.93
CA ARG A 198 -2.49 -15.55 8.52
C ARG A 198 -2.90 -14.42 7.61
N ASN A 199 -2.27 -14.41 6.43
CA ASN A 199 -2.66 -13.53 5.34
C ASN A 199 -3.65 -14.26 4.43
N PHE A 200 -4.78 -13.62 4.14
CA PHE A 200 -5.81 -14.12 3.25
C PHE A 200 -5.97 -13.17 2.07
N ARG A 201 -5.76 -13.64 0.85
CA ARG A 201 -6.03 -12.86 -0.36
C ARG A 201 -7.52 -12.61 -0.48
N LEU A 202 -7.94 -11.36 -0.70
CA LEU A 202 -9.35 -11.00 -0.74
C LEU A 202 -10.10 -11.60 -1.94
N ASP A 203 -9.46 -11.75 -3.10
CA ASP A 203 -10.03 -12.38 -4.30
C ASP A 203 -10.36 -13.87 -4.12
N ARG A 204 -9.76 -14.51 -3.10
CA ARG A 204 -10.02 -15.91 -2.72
C ARG A 204 -11.08 -16.08 -1.64
N ILE A 205 -11.60 -15.00 -1.09
CA ILE A 205 -12.72 -15.03 -0.16
C ILE A 205 -14.02 -15.02 -0.98
N LYS A 206 -14.77 -16.13 -0.97
CA LYS A 206 -16.00 -16.29 -1.76
C LYS A 206 -17.27 -15.98 -0.96
N LYS A 207 -17.16 -15.87 0.37
CA LYS A 207 -18.25 -15.45 1.26
C LYS A 207 -17.66 -14.87 2.54
N VAL A 208 -18.31 -13.86 3.06
CA VAL A 208 -17.94 -13.20 4.33
C VAL A 208 -19.21 -13.00 5.18
N LEU A 209 -19.15 -13.35 6.45
CA LEU A 209 -20.23 -13.17 7.43
C LEU A 209 -19.63 -12.55 8.69
N VAL A 210 -20.15 -11.43 9.14
CA VAL A 210 -19.77 -10.82 10.41
C VAL A 210 -20.56 -11.52 11.52
N LEU A 211 -19.85 -12.02 12.52
CA LEU A 211 -20.48 -12.67 13.66
C LEU A 211 -20.72 -11.65 14.78
N GLU A 212 -21.63 -11.98 15.71
CA GLU A 212 -21.84 -11.16 16.91
C GLU A 212 -20.72 -11.30 17.95
N GLU A 213 -19.92 -12.35 17.82
CA GLU A 213 -18.78 -12.66 18.67
C GLU A 213 -17.71 -11.56 18.58
N LYS A 214 -17.14 -11.21 19.73
CA LYS A 214 -16.01 -10.29 19.84
C LYS A 214 -14.68 -11.03 19.71
N PHE A 215 -13.61 -10.27 19.43
CA PHE A 215 -12.26 -10.80 19.47
C PHE A 215 -11.97 -11.50 20.79
N THR A 216 -11.25 -12.61 20.70
CA THR A 216 -10.88 -13.43 21.86
C THR A 216 -9.58 -12.96 22.51
N ILE A 217 -8.73 -12.25 21.77
CA ILE A 217 -7.44 -11.75 22.20
C ILE A 217 -7.21 -10.30 21.76
N ALA A 218 -6.29 -9.62 22.41
CA ALA A 218 -5.77 -8.33 21.93
C ALA A 218 -4.73 -8.57 20.84
N HIS A 219 -4.86 -7.87 19.73
CA HIS A 219 -3.93 -8.00 18.60
C HIS A 219 -2.97 -6.81 18.56
N PRO A 220 -1.69 -7.05 18.22
CA PRO A 220 -0.76 -5.99 17.88
C PRO A 220 -1.19 -5.27 16.59
N PRO A 221 -0.74 -4.03 16.37
CA PRO A 221 -0.99 -3.31 15.13
C PRO A 221 -0.36 -4.01 13.93
N ILE A 222 -0.95 -3.85 12.74
CA ILE A 222 -0.55 -4.54 11.51
C ILE A 222 0.93 -4.36 11.16
N ASN A 223 1.53 -3.21 11.48
CA ASN A 223 2.92 -2.91 11.17
C ASN A 223 3.90 -3.85 11.87
N GLU A 224 3.62 -4.27 13.09
CA GLU A 224 4.48 -5.21 13.82
C GLU A 224 4.59 -6.58 13.14
N PHE A 225 3.56 -6.99 12.42
CA PHE A 225 3.58 -8.25 11.65
C PHE A 225 4.37 -8.10 10.36
N ARG A 226 4.28 -6.94 9.71
CA ARG A 226 4.99 -6.69 8.46
C ARG A 226 6.48 -6.58 8.67
N ASP A 227 6.91 -5.88 9.70
CA ASP A 227 8.33 -5.70 10.03
C ASP A 227 8.99 -7.04 10.41
N LYS A 228 8.29 -7.91 11.14
CA LYS A 228 8.78 -9.26 11.47
C LYS A 228 8.86 -10.18 10.25
N SER A 229 7.85 -10.18 9.39
CA SER A 229 7.84 -11.04 8.19
C SER A 229 8.91 -10.65 7.18
N LEU A 230 9.31 -9.40 7.13
CA LEU A 230 10.41 -8.90 6.31
C LEU A 230 11.78 -9.32 6.86
N ALA A 231 11.90 -9.51 8.20
CA ALA A 231 13.17 -9.82 8.84
C ALA A 231 13.51 -11.34 8.89
N GLU A 232 12.50 -12.21 8.91
CA GLU A 232 12.70 -13.63 9.24
C GLU A 232 12.95 -14.57 8.03
N ASN A 233 12.65 -14.15 6.79
CA ASN A 233 12.76 -15.01 5.61
C ASN A 233 13.24 -14.27 4.35
N VAL A 234 14.26 -13.45 4.48
CA VAL A 234 14.86 -12.78 3.33
C VAL A 234 15.92 -13.67 2.69
N MET A 235 15.69 -14.09 1.46
CA MET A 235 16.68 -14.77 0.64
C MET A 235 17.46 -13.74 -0.16
N LYS A 236 18.76 -13.67 0.06
CA LYS A 236 19.65 -12.85 -0.76
C LYS A 236 19.90 -13.53 -2.09
N VAL A 237 19.62 -12.81 -3.17
CA VAL A 237 19.84 -13.31 -4.53
C VAL A 237 20.71 -12.33 -5.30
N GLU A 238 21.66 -12.88 -6.02
CA GLU A 238 22.52 -12.16 -6.94
C GLU A 238 22.33 -12.75 -8.35
N ILE A 239 22.06 -11.87 -9.31
CA ILE A 239 21.96 -12.24 -10.72
C ILE A 239 22.89 -11.37 -11.55
N LYS A 240 23.40 -11.95 -12.63
CA LYS A 240 24.16 -11.22 -13.64
C LYS A 240 23.38 -11.24 -14.94
N VAL A 241 23.24 -10.09 -15.56
CA VAL A 241 22.39 -9.88 -16.75
C VAL A 241 23.23 -9.19 -17.81
N ASP A 242 23.14 -9.60 -19.07
CA ASP A 242 23.73 -8.89 -20.18
C ASP A 242 23.23 -7.44 -20.19
N ARG A 243 24.14 -6.47 -20.23
CA ARG A 243 23.80 -5.03 -20.13
C ARG A 243 22.72 -4.60 -21.13
N LYS A 244 22.77 -5.14 -22.33
CA LYS A 244 21.83 -4.85 -23.41
C LYS A 244 20.39 -5.18 -23.01
N TYR A 245 20.17 -6.18 -22.16
CA TYR A 245 18.86 -6.70 -21.79
C TYR A 245 18.43 -6.35 -20.36
N ALA A 246 19.30 -5.73 -19.55
CA ALA A 246 19.02 -5.40 -18.14
C ALA A 246 17.74 -4.56 -17.96
N HIS A 247 17.43 -3.69 -18.91
CA HIS A 247 16.25 -2.83 -18.87
C HIS A 247 14.91 -3.60 -18.88
N PHE A 248 14.86 -4.83 -19.38
CA PHE A 248 13.65 -5.66 -19.33
C PHE A 248 13.26 -6.10 -17.92
N LEU A 249 14.23 -6.17 -17.00
CA LEU A 249 13.97 -6.54 -15.60
C LEU A 249 13.47 -5.37 -14.77
N TYR A 250 13.70 -4.11 -15.20
CA TYR A 250 13.45 -2.91 -14.40
C TYR A 250 11.99 -2.74 -13.96
N TRP A 251 11.04 -3.24 -14.76
CA TRP A 251 9.62 -3.12 -14.47
C TRP A 251 9.14 -4.00 -13.31
N GLU A 252 9.75 -5.17 -13.13
CA GLU A 252 9.29 -6.18 -12.20
C GLU A 252 10.27 -6.41 -11.03
N ARG A 253 11.54 -6.03 -11.17
CA ARG A 253 12.59 -6.33 -10.17
C ARG A 253 12.26 -5.87 -8.76
N GLN A 254 11.52 -4.75 -8.61
CA GLN A 254 11.12 -4.23 -7.30
C GLN A 254 10.19 -5.20 -6.54
N ILE A 255 9.36 -5.96 -7.26
CA ILE A 255 8.44 -6.96 -6.68
C ILE A 255 9.25 -8.08 -6.00
N PHE A 256 10.45 -8.35 -6.51
CA PHE A 256 11.32 -9.41 -6.02
C PHE A 256 12.37 -8.94 -5.01
N GLY A 257 12.25 -7.69 -4.53
CA GLY A 257 13.12 -7.15 -3.49
C GLY A 257 14.46 -6.63 -4.00
N PHE A 258 14.50 -6.05 -5.20
CA PHE A 258 15.70 -5.40 -5.73
C PHE A 258 16.22 -4.34 -4.75
N THR A 259 17.52 -4.38 -4.46
CA THR A 259 18.20 -3.47 -3.53
C THR A 259 19.19 -2.54 -4.23
N SER A 260 20.07 -3.10 -5.06
CA SER A 260 21.12 -2.35 -5.75
C SER A 260 21.60 -3.04 -7.01
N GLU A 261 22.33 -2.33 -7.83
CA GLU A 261 22.99 -2.88 -9.02
C GLU A 261 24.40 -2.34 -9.20
N GLU A 262 25.27 -3.15 -9.82
CA GLU A 262 26.59 -2.77 -10.28
C GLU A 262 26.64 -2.87 -11.81
N ILE A 263 27.00 -1.79 -12.48
CA ILE A 263 26.98 -1.68 -13.94
C ILE A 263 28.40 -1.76 -14.46
N SER A 264 28.67 -2.74 -15.34
CA SER A 264 29.90 -2.88 -16.11
C SER A 264 29.63 -2.61 -17.60
N ASP A 265 30.66 -2.67 -18.43
CA ASP A 265 30.51 -2.44 -19.87
C ASP A 265 29.66 -3.48 -20.55
N ASP A 266 29.78 -4.76 -20.16
CA ASP A 266 29.13 -5.89 -20.81
C ASP A 266 27.94 -6.44 -20.01
N PHE A 267 27.86 -6.25 -18.69
CA PHE A 267 26.84 -6.81 -17.83
C PHE A 267 26.43 -5.91 -16.67
N VAL A 268 25.31 -6.23 -16.06
CA VAL A 268 24.80 -5.64 -14.83
C VAL A 268 24.61 -6.74 -13.80
N VAL A 269 25.21 -6.58 -12.62
CA VAL A 269 24.94 -7.42 -11.46
C VAL A 269 23.85 -6.77 -10.63
N MET A 270 22.78 -7.52 -10.33
CA MET A 270 21.66 -7.02 -9.54
C MET A 270 21.52 -7.84 -8.26
N TYR A 271 21.29 -7.13 -7.15
CA TYR A 271 21.17 -7.69 -5.81
C TYR A 271 19.71 -7.57 -5.32
N PHE A 272 19.24 -8.64 -4.67
CA PHE A 272 17.86 -8.74 -4.19
C PHE A 272 17.83 -9.25 -2.76
N ASP A 273 16.97 -8.63 -1.96
CA ASP A 273 16.51 -9.13 -0.67
C ASP A 273 15.09 -9.69 -0.86
N CYS A 274 15.01 -10.93 -1.34
CA CYS A 274 13.76 -11.54 -1.76
C CYS A 274 13.01 -12.16 -0.58
N SER A 275 11.84 -11.61 -0.24
CA SER A 275 10.93 -12.14 0.78
C SER A 275 9.93 -13.18 0.22
N LEU A 276 9.88 -13.35 -1.10
CA LEU A 276 9.04 -14.34 -1.76
C LEU A 276 9.67 -15.73 -1.70
N ALA A 277 8.81 -16.76 -1.83
CA ALA A 277 9.31 -18.13 -1.95
C ALA A 277 10.25 -18.27 -3.15
N ALA A 278 11.30 -19.06 -3.01
CA ALA A 278 12.32 -19.32 -4.04
C ALA A 278 11.69 -19.64 -5.41
N VAL A 279 10.68 -20.51 -5.44
CA VAL A 279 9.97 -20.88 -6.66
C VAL A 279 9.31 -19.68 -7.38
N SER A 280 8.91 -18.65 -6.66
CA SER A 280 8.33 -17.45 -7.25
C SER A 280 9.38 -16.62 -7.97
N PHE A 281 10.57 -16.47 -7.37
CA PHE A 281 11.71 -15.81 -7.98
C PHE A 281 12.16 -16.53 -9.22
N VAL A 282 12.37 -17.86 -9.14
CA VAL A 282 12.83 -18.67 -10.26
C VAL A 282 11.84 -18.65 -11.42
N ARG A 283 10.51 -18.71 -11.15
CA ARG A 283 9.50 -18.62 -12.20
C ARG A 283 9.49 -17.26 -12.91
N TRP A 284 9.78 -16.19 -12.21
CA TRP A 284 9.96 -14.87 -12.83
C TRP A 284 11.25 -14.86 -13.66
N PHE A 285 12.35 -15.39 -13.12
CA PHE A 285 13.66 -15.40 -13.75
C PHE A 285 13.69 -16.21 -15.07
N VAL A 286 12.85 -17.23 -15.21
CA VAL A 286 12.70 -18.01 -16.46
C VAL A 286 12.53 -17.11 -17.71
N LYS A 287 11.95 -15.93 -17.57
CA LYS A 287 11.78 -14.98 -18.67
C LYS A 287 13.10 -14.46 -19.26
N PHE A 288 14.20 -14.60 -18.53
CA PHE A 288 15.50 -13.98 -18.80
C PHE A 288 16.65 -14.97 -18.85
N VAL A 289 16.34 -16.26 -18.83
CA VAL A 289 17.35 -17.35 -18.74
C VAL A 289 18.31 -17.39 -19.94
N ASP A 290 17.93 -16.79 -21.05
CA ASP A 290 18.75 -16.68 -22.27
C ASP A 290 19.74 -15.51 -22.26
N VAL A 291 19.59 -14.57 -21.30
CA VAL A 291 20.37 -13.33 -21.21
C VAL A 291 20.84 -13.01 -19.79
N ALA A 292 20.56 -13.89 -18.83
CA ALA A 292 20.89 -13.69 -17.42
C ALA A 292 21.22 -15.02 -16.72
N GLU A 293 22.06 -14.97 -15.69
CA GLU A 293 22.44 -16.09 -14.83
C GLU A 293 22.23 -15.75 -13.36
N ILE A 294 21.82 -16.75 -12.56
CA ILE A 294 21.76 -16.65 -11.10
C ILE A 294 23.14 -17.00 -10.54
N ILE A 295 23.79 -16.04 -9.89
CA ILE A 295 25.09 -16.23 -9.25
C ILE A 295 24.91 -16.88 -7.88
N GLU A 296 24.05 -16.30 -7.05
CA GLU A 296 23.74 -16.79 -5.71
C GLU A 296 22.24 -16.64 -5.39
N PRO A 297 21.67 -17.56 -4.61
CA PRO A 297 22.27 -18.80 -4.12
C PRO A 297 22.19 -19.94 -5.17
N ALA A 298 23.20 -20.79 -5.21
CA ALA A 298 23.34 -21.84 -6.24
C ALA A 298 22.15 -22.83 -6.31
N HIS A 299 21.41 -23.05 -5.21
CA HIS A 299 20.25 -23.96 -5.22
C HIS A 299 19.12 -23.50 -6.15
N LEU A 300 18.99 -22.19 -6.42
CA LEU A 300 18.00 -21.68 -7.35
C LEU A 300 18.24 -22.15 -8.80
N ASN A 301 19.49 -22.41 -9.17
CA ASN A 301 19.81 -22.96 -10.47
C ASN A 301 19.26 -24.39 -10.65
N ASN A 302 19.21 -25.21 -9.59
CA ASN A 302 18.59 -26.52 -9.65
C ASN A 302 17.07 -26.42 -9.87
N GLU A 303 16.41 -25.54 -9.14
CA GLU A 303 14.96 -25.26 -9.33
C GLU A 303 14.68 -24.72 -10.74
N LEU A 304 15.56 -23.86 -11.28
CA LEU A 304 15.46 -23.34 -12.62
C LEU A 304 15.52 -24.45 -13.67
N VAL A 305 16.50 -25.35 -13.56
CA VAL A 305 16.66 -26.51 -14.46
C VAL A 305 15.41 -27.40 -14.41
N GLU A 306 14.89 -27.75 -13.24
CA GLU A 306 13.68 -28.56 -13.10
C GLU A 306 12.45 -27.92 -13.80
N ILE A 307 12.26 -26.61 -13.64
CA ILE A 307 11.18 -25.88 -14.28
C ILE A 307 11.35 -25.90 -15.81
N MET A 308 12.56 -25.65 -16.31
CA MET A 308 12.88 -25.64 -17.73
C MET A 308 12.68 -27.02 -18.37
N GLU A 309 13.19 -28.09 -17.75
CA GLU A 309 13.01 -29.46 -18.23
C GLU A 309 11.53 -29.87 -18.27
N SER A 310 10.78 -29.53 -17.20
CA SER A 310 9.34 -29.77 -17.17
C SER A 310 8.62 -29.05 -18.29
N GLY A 311 9.01 -27.81 -18.57
CA GLY A 311 8.49 -27.01 -19.71
C GLY A 311 8.79 -27.65 -21.04
N LEU A 312 10.06 -28.05 -21.29
CA LEU A 312 10.49 -28.70 -22.52
C LEU A 312 9.77 -30.03 -22.78
N LYS A 313 9.60 -30.86 -21.74
CA LYS A 313 8.82 -32.11 -21.85
C LYS A 313 7.38 -31.86 -22.32
N ARG A 314 6.71 -30.81 -21.79
CA ARG A 314 5.35 -30.45 -22.21
C ARG A 314 5.27 -29.95 -23.65
N ILE A 315 6.25 -29.18 -24.11
CA ILE A 315 6.33 -28.67 -25.50
C ILE A 315 6.56 -29.83 -26.46
N ASN A 316 7.51 -30.73 -26.14
CA ASN A 316 7.85 -31.85 -27.02
C ASN A 316 6.74 -32.90 -27.10
N ASN A 317 6.02 -33.16 -26.01
CA ASN A 317 4.84 -34.06 -26.05
C ASN A 317 3.69 -33.53 -26.92
N LYS A 318 3.56 -32.21 -27.11
CA LYS A 318 2.57 -31.63 -28.02
C LYS A 318 2.99 -31.65 -29.48
N ARG A 319 4.29 -31.82 -29.79
CA ARG A 319 4.80 -31.97 -31.19
C ARG A 319 4.71 -33.40 -31.69
N ALA A 320 4.40 -34.35 -30.82
CA ALA A 320 4.27 -35.78 -31.13
C ALA A 320 2.80 -36.23 -31.38
N ILE A 321 1.86 -35.29 -31.41
CA ILE A 321 0.46 -35.45 -31.78
C ILE A 321 0.20 -34.63 -33.06
#